data_f1ee3a4db404fd5d9a70112dd7144512
#
_entry.id   f1ee3a4db404fd5d9a70112dd7144512
#
_cell.length_a   1.000
_cell.length_b   1.000
_cell.length_c   1.000
_cell.angle_alpha   90.00
_cell.angle_beta   90.00
_cell.angle_gamma   90.00
#
_symmetry.space_group_name_H-M   'P 1'
#
loop_
_entity.id
_entity.type
_entity.pdbx_description
1 polymer ?
#
loop_
_entity_poly.entity_id
_entity_poly.type
_entity_poly.pdbx_seq_one_letter_code
_entity_poly.pdbx_strand_id
1 'polypeptide(L)'
;MSKLLKKQNRKRITRKVRRAIKAVRKPRRKVVARKPMARSSAPAKVKLKDKVLFEIEHYPQTEEFTSSAACAMMVLKHVNTDFKMKKEEEYSIWQEAVNGSVWHGSKYGLAYSIAKRGGKVKILSNTKDEGYDRKLAVYENVNLDTLTASWNEMKKKSEDAHVIEEYTSNVSINSIKKALSTNHIPIVLIDANALNPYLDSSPHWIVVKGYDKDAFYINDPYSDSTITLDHDAFKQALGYDNNFHIILTDTRHKVTRKKR
;
A
#
# COMPACT_ATOMS: atom_id res chain seq x y z
N MET A 1 -70.46 -15.78 -7.92
CA MET A 1 -69.99 -14.41 -8.28
C MET A 1 -69.90 -14.25 -9.79
N SER A 2 -70.68 -13.35 -10.35
CA SER A 2 -70.92 -13.20 -11.80
C SER A 2 -69.68 -12.70 -12.51
N LYS A 3 -69.44 -13.20 -13.75
CA LYS A 3 -68.32 -12.77 -14.67
C LYS A 3 -68.28 -11.24 -14.87
N LEU A 4 -69.40 -10.52 -14.69
CA LEU A 4 -69.46 -9.06 -14.77
C LEU A 4 -68.69 -8.33 -13.64
N LEU A 5 -68.78 -8.82 -12.42
CA LEU A 5 -68.08 -8.23 -11.26
C LEU A 5 -66.55 -8.38 -11.34
N LYS A 6 -66.05 -9.48 -11.92
CA LYS A 6 -64.63 -9.68 -12.18
C LYS A 6 -64.09 -8.71 -13.28
N LYS A 7 -64.91 -8.37 -14.25
CA LYS A 7 -64.54 -7.49 -15.37
C LYS A 7 -64.51 -6.02 -14.90
N GLN A 8 -65.40 -5.61 -14.01
CA GLN A 8 -65.42 -4.26 -13.43
C GLN A 8 -64.24 -4.02 -12.48
N ASN A 9 -63.88 -5.00 -11.66
CA ASN A 9 -62.74 -4.90 -10.77
C ASN A 9 -61.39 -4.83 -11.52
N ARG A 10 -61.23 -5.58 -12.61
CA ARG A 10 -60.00 -5.46 -13.46
C ARG A 10 -59.87 -4.05 -14.11
N LYS A 11 -60.96 -3.44 -14.55
CA LYS A 11 -60.93 -2.06 -15.14
C LYS A 11 -60.60 -1.00 -14.07
N ARG A 12 -61.03 -1.21 -12.83
CA ARG A 12 -60.73 -0.30 -11.70
C ARG A 12 -59.28 -0.34 -11.24
N ILE A 13 -58.67 -1.53 -11.22
CA ILE A 13 -57.24 -1.73 -10.89
C ILE A 13 -56.35 -1.13 -11.97
N THR A 14 -56.63 -1.36 -13.26
CA THR A 14 -55.84 -0.78 -14.38
C THR A 14 -55.89 0.75 -14.43
N ARG A 15 -57.02 1.37 -14.04
CA ARG A 15 -57.14 2.84 -13.95
C ARG A 15 -56.31 3.41 -12.77
N LYS A 16 -56.31 2.74 -11.58
CA LYS A 16 -55.50 3.16 -10.45
C LYS A 16 -53.99 3.05 -10.75
N VAL A 17 -53.56 1.96 -11.40
CA VAL A 17 -52.14 1.76 -11.78
C VAL A 17 -51.69 2.81 -12.84
N ARG A 18 -52.52 3.13 -13.83
CA ARG A 18 -52.19 4.19 -14.81
C ARG A 18 -52.18 5.59 -14.20
N ARG A 19 -52.92 5.89 -13.14
CA ARG A 19 -52.85 7.18 -12.41
C ARG A 19 -51.58 7.24 -11.55
N ALA A 20 -51.17 6.14 -10.91
CA ALA A 20 -49.94 6.08 -10.14
C ALA A 20 -48.66 6.27 -11.04
N ILE A 21 -48.67 5.69 -12.25
CA ILE A 21 -47.54 5.84 -13.19
C ILE A 21 -47.43 7.29 -13.73
N LYS A 22 -48.58 8.03 -13.90
CA LYS A 22 -48.54 9.44 -14.29
C LYS A 22 -48.04 10.38 -13.21
N ALA A 23 -48.19 10.04 -11.92
CA ALA A 23 -47.74 10.88 -10.79
C ALA A 23 -46.23 10.81 -10.51
N VAL A 24 -45.49 9.82 -11.07
CA VAL A 24 -44.06 9.63 -10.88
C VAL A 24 -43.20 10.32 -11.97
N ARG A 25 -43.79 11.00 -12.93
CA ARG A 25 -42.99 11.80 -13.88
C ARG A 25 -42.51 13.08 -13.19
N LYS A 26 -41.39 13.00 -12.50
CA LYS A 26 -40.61 14.16 -12.01
C LYS A 26 -40.24 15.05 -13.19
N PRO A 27 -40.33 16.39 -13.05
CA PRO A 27 -39.94 17.32 -14.11
C PRO A 27 -38.45 17.07 -14.47
N ARG A 28 -38.17 16.95 -15.76
CA ARG A 28 -36.82 16.88 -16.30
C ARG A 28 -36.05 18.12 -15.81
N ARG A 29 -35.14 17.94 -14.86
CA ARG A 29 -34.11 18.95 -14.54
C ARG A 29 -33.38 19.28 -15.84
N LYS A 30 -33.38 20.56 -16.24
CA LYS A 30 -32.53 21.07 -17.32
C LYS A 30 -31.09 20.65 -17.00
N VAL A 31 -30.52 19.78 -17.82
CA VAL A 31 -29.08 19.43 -17.75
C VAL A 31 -28.35 20.70 -18.18
N VAL A 32 -27.80 21.42 -17.22
CA VAL A 32 -26.84 22.49 -17.50
C VAL A 32 -25.62 21.78 -18.09
N ALA A 33 -25.33 22.07 -19.37
CA ALA A 33 -24.16 21.56 -20.05
C ALA A 33 -22.91 21.94 -19.22
N ARG A 34 -22.32 20.96 -18.49
CA ARG A 34 -21.03 21.17 -17.84
C ARG A 34 -20.01 21.43 -18.94
N LYS A 35 -19.32 22.57 -18.88
CA LYS A 35 -18.13 22.84 -19.68
C LYS A 35 -17.22 21.59 -19.61
N PRO A 36 -16.70 21.12 -20.75
CA PRO A 36 -15.75 20.01 -20.73
C PRO A 36 -14.59 20.39 -19.81
N MET A 37 -14.41 19.60 -18.73
CA MET A 37 -13.20 19.70 -17.91
C MET A 37 -12.01 19.52 -18.86
N ALA A 38 -11.08 20.47 -18.81
CA ALA A 38 -9.83 20.36 -19.53
C ALA A 38 -9.25 18.97 -19.28
N ARG A 39 -8.95 18.24 -20.35
CA ARG A 39 -8.25 16.94 -20.28
C ARG A 39 -6.99 17.18 -19.48
N SER A 40 -6.87 16.49 -18.33
CA SER A 40 -5.63 16.50 -17.59
C SER A 40 -4.52 16.07 -18.54
N SER A 41 -3.52 16.91 -18.71
CA SER A 41 -2.32 16.59 -19.49
C SER A 41 -1.79 15.24 -19.01
N ALA A 42 -1.48 14.34 -19.94
CA ALA A 42 -0.86 13.06 -19.62
C ALA A 42 0.36 13.32 -18.71
N PRO A 43 0.57 12.53 -17.66
CA PRO A 43 1.68 12.75 -16.74
C PRO A 43 2.99 12.75 -17.53
N ALA A 44 3.79 13.81 -17.36
CA ALA A 44 5.08 13.94 -18.02
C ALA A 44 5.92 12.67 -17.77
N LYS A 45 6.51 12.10 -18.82
CA LYS A 45 7.38 10.93 -18.71
C LYS A 45 8.57 11.31 -17.83
N VAL A 46 8.68 10.72 -16.64
CA VAL A 46 9.85 10.90 -15.77
C VAL A 46 11.05 10.26 -16.45
N LYS A 47 12.10 11.03 -16.70
CA LYS A 47 13.37 10.50 -17.19
C LYS A 47 14.06 9.77 -16.03
N LEU A 48 14.32 8.48 -16.20
CA LEU A 48 15.11 7.72 -15.23
C LEU A 48 16.55 8.21 -15.23
N LYS A 49 17.17 8.27 -14.05
CA LYS A 49 18.60 8.51 -13.89
C LYS A 49 19.37 7.20 -14.16
N ASP A 50 20.59 7.29 -14.65
CA ASP A 50 21.41 6.10 -14.91
C ASP A 50 21.91 5.46 -13.60
N LYS A 51 22.09 6.28 -12.56
CA LYS A 51 22.51 5.86 -11.23
C LYS A 51 21.83 6.71 -10.17
N VAL A 52 21.38 6.07 -9.09
CA VAL A 52 20.91 6.71 -7.84
C VAL A 52 21.44 5.88 -6.68
N LEU A 53 21.97 6.55 -5.66
CA LEU A 53 22.38 5.91 -4.42
C LEU A 53 22.12 6.88 -3.26
N PHE A 54 21.33 6.44 -2.28
CA PHE A 54 21.10 7.16 -1.03
C PHE A 54 21.99 6.58 0.07
N GLU A 55 22.56 7.45 0.89
CA GLU A 55 23.24 7.06 2.12
C GLU A 55 22.19 6.77 3.19
N ILE A 56 21.85 5.50 3.39
CA ILE A 56 20.88 5.03 4.37
C ILE A 56 21.60 4.15 5.38
N GLU A 57 21.59 4.58 6.64
CA GLU A 57 22.12 3.82 7.76
C GLU A 57 21.43 2.48 7.87
N HIS A 58 22.19 1.39 7.92
CA HIS A 58 21.64 0.04 8.05
C HIS A 58 21.22 -0.23 9.51
N TYR A 59 20.10 -0.97 9.66
CA TYR A 59 19.62 -1.45 10.95
C TYR A 59 19.18 -2.92 10.81
N PRO A 60 19.86 -3.87 11.46
CA PRO A 60 19.43 -5.27 11.47
C PRO A 60 18.17 -5.44 12.31
N GLN A 61 17.22 -6.25 11.84
CA GLN A 61 16.04 -6.60 12.62
C GLN A 61 16.43 -7.38 13.88
N THR A 62 15.71 -7.14 14.98
CA THR A 62 16.01 -7.83 16.24
C THR A 62 15.25 -9.13 16.44
N GLU A 63 14.19 -9.36 15.68
CA GLU A 63 13.36 -10.57 15.68
C GLU A 63 13.00 -10.99 14.25
N GLU A 64 12.74 -12.25 14.02
CA GLU A 64 12.48 -12.82 12.68
C GLU A 64 11.29 -12.16 11.94
N PHE A 65 10.35 -11.58 12.66
CA PHE A 65 9.13 -10.98 12.14
C PHE A 65 9.15 -9.44 12.04
N THR A 66 10.27 -8.78 12.42
CA THR A 66 10.33 -7.30 12.52
C THR A 66 10.92 -6.60 11.30
N SER A 67 11.07 -7.28 10.16
CA SER A 67 11.67 -6.71 8.93
C SER A 67 11.00 -5.40 8.48
N SER A 68 9.68 -5.32 8.54
CA SER A 68 8.93 -4.11 8.21
C SER A 68 9.29 -2.93 9.11
N ALA A 69 9.41 -3.17 10.41
CA ALA A 69 9.76 -2.15 11.39
C ALA A 69 11.20 -1.67 11.23
N ALA A 70 12.14 -2.60 11.04
CA ALA A 70 13.55 -2.27 10.78
C ALA A 70 13.70 -1.43 9.51
N CYS A 71 12.99 -1.78 8.42
CA CYS A 71 12.94 -0.97 7.20
C CYS A 71 12.37 0.43 7.45
N ALA A 72 11.27 0.55 8.21
CA ALA A 72 10.71 1.86 8.57
C ALA A 72 11.73 2.71 9.35
N MET A 73 12.46 2.11 10.29
CA MET A 73 13.46 2.81 11.09
C MET A 73 14.62 3.35 10.24
N MET A 74 15.13 2.56 9.29
CA MET A 74 16.17 3.00 8.37
C MET A 74 15.73 4.20 7.54
N VAL A 75 14.49 4.18 7.03
CA VAL A 75 13.92 5.28 6.23
C VAL A 75 13.63 6.50 7.10
N LEU A 76 13.06 6.31 8.30
CA LEU A 76 12.80 7.38 9.25
C LEU A 76 14.09 8.07 9.68
N LYS A 77 15.17 7.33 9.94
CA LYS A 77 16.48 7.87 10.26
C LYS A 77 17.02 8.74 9.13
N HIS A 78 16.83 8.34 7.88
CA HIS A 78 17.28 9.11 6.73
C HIS A 78 16.50 10.45 6.56
N VAL A 79 15.18 10.46 6.79
CA VAL A 79 14.37 11.69 6.66
C VAL A 79 14.37 12.55 7.93
N ASN A 80 14.76 11.98 9.06
CA ASN A 80 14.86 12.62 10.38
C ASN A 80 16.15 12.20 11.09
N THR A 81 17.18 13.01 11.02
CA THR A 81 18.49 12.71 11.63
C THR A 81 18.43 12.55 13.16
N ASP A 82 17.43 13.14 13.81
CA ASP A 82 17.23 13.02 15.26
C ASP A 82 16.53 11.73 15.67
N PHE A 83 15.96 10.99 14.71
CA PHE A 83 15.32 9.71 14.96
C PHE A 83 16.37 8.70 15.50
N LYS A 84 16.01 7.98 16.57
CA LYS A 84 16.88 6.99 17.21
C LYS A 84 16.39 5.59 16.86
N MET A 85 17.21 4.83 16.16
CA MET A 85 16.96 3.42 15.88
C MET A 85 17.29 2.60 17.14
N LYS A 86 16.25 2.20 17.88
CA LYS A 86 16.34 1.43 19.14
C LYS A 86 15.34 0.28 19.09
N LYS A 87 15.63 -0.78 19.83
CA LYS A 87 14.78 -1.98 19.91
C LYS A 87 13.36 -1.67 20.35
N GLU A 88 13.16 -0.77 21.31
CA GLU A 88 11.83 -0.38 21.78
C GLU A 88 11.02 0.33 20.69
N GLU A 89 11.68 1.14 19.84
CA GLU A 89 11.05 1.81 18.71
C GLU A 89 10.70 0.82 17.60
N GLU A 90 11.58 -0.17 17.35
CA GLU A 90 11.30 -1.26 16.42
C GLU A 90 10.03 -2.03 16.80
N TYR A 91 9.89 -2.42 18.07
CA TYR A 91 8.68 -3.07 18.57
C TYR A 91 7.44 -2.18 18.47
N SER A 92 7.56 -0.89 18.79
CA SER A 92 6.47 0.07 18.65
C SER A 92 5.99 0.16 17.19
N ILE A 93 6.93 0.23 16.25
CA ILE A 93 6.62 0.27 14.82
C ILE A 93 6.03 -1.07 14.36
N TRP A 94 6.59 -2.19 14.80
CA TRP A 94 6.07 -3.50 14.46
C TRP A 94 4.62 -3.68 14.91
N GLN A 95 4.27 -3.34 16.15
CA GLN A 95 2.89 -3.40 16.65
C GLN A 95 1.92 -2.55 15.83
N GLU A 96 2.38 -1.43 15.29
CA GLU A 96 1.60 -0.58 14.38
C GLU A 96 1.52 -1.16 12.96
N ALA A 97 2.52 -1.92 12.53
CA ALA A 97 2.63 -2.43 11.17
C ALA A 97 1.88 -3.75 10.94
N VAL A 98 1.69 -4.56 11.99
CA VAL A 98 1.03 -5.87 11.87
C VAL A 98 -0.48 -5.75 11.74
N ASN A 99 -1.09 -6.69 11.05
CA ASN A 99 -2.52 -6.73 10.84
C ASN A 99 -3.20 -7.72 11.80
N GLY A 100 -3.63 -7.22 12.94
CA GLY A 100 -4.28 -8.05 13.95
C GLY A 100 -3.34 -9.10 14.53
N SER A 101 -3.64 -10.39 14.29
CA SER A 101 -2.85 -11.53 14.79
C SER A 101 -1.84 -12.07 13.78
N VAL A 102 -1.74 -11.48 12.59
CA VAL A 102 -0.72 -11.84 11.61
C VAL A 102 0.57 -11.09 11.92
N TRP A 103 1.67 -11.83 12.12
CA TRP A 103 2.92 -11.29 12.64
C TRP A 103 3.74 -10.47 11.63
N HIS A 104 3.44 -10.59 10.35
CA HIS A 104 4.11 -9.85 9.28
C HIS A 104 3.50 -8.46 9.08
N GLY A 105 4.36 -7.48 8.79
CA GLY A 105 3.90 -6.10 8.57
C GLY A 105 3.07 -5.94 7.30
N SER A 106 1.87 -5.37 7.44
CA SER A 106 0.99 -5.05 6.32
C SER A 106 1.39 -3.75 5.61
N LYS A 107 0.98 -3.58 4.35
CA LYS A 107 1.27 -2.36 3.59
C LYS A 107 0.72 -1.09 4.25
N TYR A 108 -0.48 -1.16 4.83
CA TYR A 108 -1.10 0.01 5.48
C TYR A 108 -0.48 0.32 6.83
N GLY A 109 -0.24 -0.72 7.64
CA GLY A 109 0.36 -0.53 8.96
C GLY A 109 1.79 0.01 8.86
N LEU A 110 2.59 -0.52 7.93
CA LEU A 110 3.94 -0.01 7.67
C LEU A 110 3.91 1.44 7.18
N ALA A 111 3.05 1.78 6.23
CA ALA A 111 2.91 3.14 5.73
C ALA A 111 2.42 4.11 6.83
N TYR A 112 1.43 3.68 7.62
CA TYR A 112 0.92 4.44 8.78
C TYR A 112 2.01 4.72 9.80
N SER A 113 2.81 3.71 10.17
CA SER A 113 3.85 3.85 11.19
C SER A 113 4.91 4.89 10.81
N ILE A 114 5.26 4.97 9.51
CA ILE A 114 6.17 5.99 8.97
C ILE A 114 5.49 7.37 8.95
N ALA A 115 4.24 7.44 8.46
CA ALA A 115 3.49 8.70 8.36
C ALA A 115 3.23 9.32 9.74
N LYS A 116 2.86 8.52 10.74
CA LYS A 116 2.66 8.93 12.15
C LYS A 116 3.92 9.60 12.74
N ARG A 117 5.10 9.20 12.27
CA ARG A 117 6.40 9.76 12.68
C ARG A 117 6.86 10.91 11.77
N GLY A 118 5.96 11.45 10.94
CA GLY A 118 6.18 12.64 10.12
C GLY A 118 6.75 12.34 8.72
N GLY A 119 6.92 11.09 8.33
CA GLY A 119 7.29 10.73 6.96
C GLY A 119 6.15 11.06 5.98
N LYS A 120 6.47 11.56 4.79
CA LYS A 120 5.51 11.72 3.71
C LYS A 120 5.50 10.45 2.85
N VAL A 121 4.41 9.71 2.90
CA VAL A 121 4.35 8.32 2.42
C VAL A 121 3.33 8.13 1.32
N LYS A 122 3.68 7.26 0.36
CA LYS A 122 2.79 6.75 -0.67
C LYS A 122 2.93 5.23 -0.76
N ILE A 123 1.81 4.54 -0.95
CA ILE A 123 1.77 3.10 -1.24
C ILE A 123 1.60 2.92 -2.74
N LEU A 124 2.42 2.05 -3.35
CA LEU A 124 2.20 1.53 -4.69
C LEU A 124 1.89 0.04 -4.56
N SER A 125 0.73 -0.40 -5.03
CA SER A 125 0.23 -1.76 -4.82
C SER A 125 -0.51 -2.30 -6.03
N ASN A 126 -0.45 -3.62 -6.26
CA ASN A 126 -1.25 -4.30 -7.26
C ASN A 126 -2.54 -4.94 -6.71
N THR A 127 -2.75 -4.95 -5.39
CA THR A 127 -3.93 -5.51 -4.73
C THR A 127 -4.69 -4.46 -3.93
N LYS A 128 -6.04 -4.59 -3.87
CA LYS A 128 -6.95 -3.71 -3.13
C LYS A 128 -7.54 -4.34 -1.88
N ASP A 129 -7.31 -5.61 -1.70
CA ASP A 129 -7.75 -6.45 -0.59
C ASP A 129 -6.60 -6.78 0.36
N GLU A 130 -6.85 -7.69 1.29
CA GLU A 130 -5.88 -8.15 2.29
C GLU A 130 -4.63 -8.80 1.66
N GLY A 131 -4.76 -9.29 0.41
CA GLY A 131 -3.67 -9.89 -0.32
C GLY A 131 -3.08 -11.11 0.41
N TYR A 132 -1.76 -11.13 0.59
CA TYR A 132 -1.06 -12.23 1.27
C TYR A 132 -1.39 -12.36 2.76
N ASP A 133 -1.85 -11.30 3.45
CA ASP A 133 -2.27 -11.35 4.86
C ASP A 133 -3.35 -12.41 5.05
N ARG A 134 -4.27 -12.56 4.08
CA ARG A 134 -5.32 -13.56 4.12
C ARG A 134 -4.79 -14.99 4.09
N LYS A 135 -3.75 -15.25 3.28
CA LYS A 135 -3.08 -16.55 3.22
C LYS A 135 -2.36 -16.88 4.53
N LEU A 136 -1.65 -15.90 5.08
CA LEU A 136 -0.98 -16.05 6.37
C LEU A 136 -1.98 -16.26 7.50
N ALA A 137 -3.10 -15.55 7.52
CA ALA A 137 -4.16 -15.72 8.49
C ALA A 137 -4.71 -17.16 8.50
N VAL A 138 -4.90 -17.75 7.33
CA VAL A 138 -5.32 -19.16 7.22
C VAL A 138 -4.24 -20.09 7.77
N TYR A 139 -2.99 -19.84 7.44
CA TYR A 139 -1.87 -20.65 7.93
C TYR A 139 -1.69 -20.53 9.45
N GLU A 140 -1.82 -19.33 10.00
CA GLU A 140 -1.71 -19.04 11.43
C GLU A 140 -3.02 -19.29 12.21
N ASN A 141 -4.05 -19.83 11.55
CA ASN A 141 -5.38 -20.12 12.13
C ASN A 141 -6.07 -18.87 12.72
N VAL A 142 -5.89 -17.72 12.09
CA VAL A 142 -6.52 -16.45 12.45
C VAL A 142 -7.92 -16.36 11.84
N ASN A 143 -8.89 -15.85 12.61
CA ASN A 143 -10.24 -15.62 12.10
C ASN A 143 -10.24 -14.54 11.00
N LEU A 144 -10.79 -14.88 9.81
CA LEU A 144 -10.76 -14.01 8.64
C LEU A 144 -11.63 -12.74 8.77
N ASP A 145 -12.73 -12.79 9.56
CA ASP A 145 -13.54 -11.59 9.80
C ASP A 145 -12.78 -10.60 10.69
N THR A 146 -12.04 -11.12 11.68
CA THR A 146 -11.14 -10.31 12.52
C THR A 146 -10.02 -9.70 11.70
N LEU A 147 -9.41 -10.47 10.79
CA LEU A 147 -8.39 -9.97 9.87
C LEU A 147 -8.93 -8.82 9.01
N THR A 148 -10.08 -9.03 8.37
CA THR A 148 -10.71 -8.03 7.49
C THR A 148 -11.08 -6.76 8.26
N ALA A 149 -11.60 -6.89 9.49
CA ALA A 149 -11.91 -5.74 10.35
C ALA A 149 -10.64 -4.94 10.69
N SER A 150 -9.59 -5.61 11.13
CA SER A 150 -8.29 -5.01 11.45
C SER A 150 -7.67 -4.34 10.22
N TRP A 151 -7.70 -5.01 9.07
CA TRP A 151 -7.20 -4.48 7.80
C TRP A 151 -7.91 -3.17 7.38
N ASN A 152 -9.25 -3.12 7.49
CA ASN A 152 -10.03 -1.92 7.21
C ASN A 152 -9.70 -0.78 8.19
N GLU A 153 -9.50 -1.10 9.47
CA GLU A 153 -9.08 -0.12 10.48
C GLU A 153 -7.69 0.46 10.16
N MET A 154 -6.72 -0.39 9.80
CA MET A 154 -5.38 0.06 9.43
C MET A 154 -5.38 0.90 8.16
N LYS A 155 -6.18 0.51 7.15
CA LYS A 155 -6.39 1.31 5.94
C LYS A 155 -6.88 2.69 6.29
N LYS A 156 -7.94 2.78 7.13
CA LYS A 156 -8.47 4.06 7.61
C LYS A 156 -7.42 4.88 8.36
N LYS A 157 -6.67 4.28 9.28
CA LYS A 157 -5.57 4.97 10.00
C LYS A 157 -4.53 5.54 9.04
N SER A 158 -4.19 4.80 7.97
CA SER A 158 -3.24 5.26 6.96
C SER A 158 -3.80 6.44 6.14
N GLU A 159 -5.09 6.39 5.76
CA GLU A 159 -5.79 7.48 5.07
C GLU A 159 -5.87 8.74 5.95
N ASP A 160 -6.22 8.61 7.22
CA ASP A 160 -6.27 9.70 8.21
C ASP A 160 -4.87 10.32 8.43
N ALA A 161 -3.80 9.54 8.29
CA ALA A 161 -2.41 9.99 8.30
C ALA A 161 -1.92 10.54 6.95
N HIS A 162 -2.83 10.77 5.99
CA HIS A 162 -2.54 11.32 4.66
C HIS A 162 -1.63 10.44 3.80
N VAL A 163 -1.61 9.13 4.01
CA VAL A 163 -0.96 8.19 3.11
C VAL A 163 -1.75 8.11 1.81
N ILE A 164 -1.07 8.23 0.69
CA ILE A 164 -1.68 8.14 -0.65
C ILE A 164 -1.44 6.73 -1.18
N GLU A 165 -2.51 5.99 -1.50
CA GLU A 165 -2.39 4.72 -2.20
C GLU A 165 -2.58 4.92 -3.71
N GLU A 166 -1.65 4.38 -4.50
CA GLU A 166 -1.75 4.24 -5.95
C GLU A 166 -1.85 2.76 -6.30
N TYR A 167 -2.97 2.40 -6.88
CA TYR A 167 -3.19 1.05 -7.36
C TYR A 167 -2.77 0.92 -8.82
N THR A 168 -1.95 -0.10 -9.15
CA THR A 168 -1.53 -0.41 -10.51
C THR A 168 -1.22 -1.90 -10.68
N SER A 169 -1.68 -2.50 -11.77
CA SER A 169 -1.35 -3.89 -12.11
C SER A 169 0.11 -4.10 -12.52
N ASN A 170 0.86 -3.03 -12.76
CA ASN A 170 2.24 -3.09 -13.23
C ASN A 170 3.21 -2.49 -12.21
N VAL A 171 3.32 -3.13 -11.03
CA VAL A 171 4.40 -2.86 -10.08
C VAL A 171 5.63 -3.65 -10.53
N SER A 172 6.76 -2.98 -10.73
CA SER A 172 7.94 -3.58 -11.33
C SER A 172 9.23 -2.87 -10.88
N ILE A 173 10.38 -3.42 -11.24
CA ILE A 173 11.68 -2.78 -11.02
C ILE A 173 11.76 -1.36 -11.61
N ASN A 174 11.04 -1.07 -12.70
CA ASN A 174 10.95 0.28 -13.25
C ASN A 174 10.18 1.23 -12.33
N SER A 175 9.19 0.75 -11.58
CA SER A 175 8.50 1.53 -10.55
C SER A 175 9.48 1.95 -9.45
N ILE A 176 10.38 1.06 -9.06
CA ILE A 176 11.43 1.30 -8.05
C ILE A 176 12.46 2.30 -8.58
N LYS A 177 12.98 2.10 -9.80
CA LYS A 177 13.91 3.04 -10.46
C LYS A 177 13.30 4.44 -10.58
N LYS A 178 12.01 4.53 -10.94
CA LYS A 178 11.27 5.79 -11.01
C LYS A 178 11.17 6.46 -9.64
N ALA A 179 10.85 5.72 -8.60
CA ALA A 179 10.77 6.23 -7.24
C ALA A 179 12.11 6.82 -6.78
N LEU A 180 13.20 6.06 -6.91
CA LEU A 180 14.56 6.51 -6.58
C LEU A 180 14.95 7.76 -7.39
N SER A 181 14.68 7.77 -8.71
CA SER A 181 14.97 8.93 -9.58
C SER A 181 14.16 10.18 -9.21
N THR A 182 13.05 10.05 -8.50
CA THR A 182 12.18 11.14 -8.03
C THR A 182 12.33 11.44 -6.54
N ASN A 183 13.45 11.05 -5.95
CA ASN A 183 13.80 11.27 -4.54
C ASN A 183 12.83 10.61 -3.54
N HIS A 184 12.42 9.38 -3.82
CA HIS A 184 11.71 8.54 -2.86
C HIS A 184 12.56 7.32 -2.53
N ILE A 185 12.56 6.95 -1.26
CA ILE A 185 13.15 5.69 -0.80
C ILE A 185 12.04 4.63 -0.79
N PRO A 186 12.19 3.55 -1.57
CA PRO A 186 11.25 2.45 -1.57
C PRO A 186 11.59 1.42 -0.49
N ILE A 187 10.60 1.05 0.32
CA ILE A 187 10.56 -0.19 1.08
C ILE A 187 9.74 -1.16 0.25
N VAL A 188 10.27 -2.33 -0.03
CA VAL A 188 9.73 -3.26 -1.02
C VAL A 188 9.42 -4.61 -0.39
N LEU A 189 8.23 -5.14 -0.69
CA LEU A 189 7.87 -6.52 -0.35
C LEU A 189 8.56 -7.48 -1.31
N ILE A 190 9.21 -8.51 -0.77
CA ILE A 190 9.88 -9.58 -1.49
C ILE A 190 9.56 -10.94 -0.88
N ASP A 191 9.93 -12.00 -1.58
CA ASP A 191 10.01 -13.35 -1.02
C ASP A 191 11.38 -13.55 -0.35
N ALA A 192 11.41 -13.90 0.94
CA ALA A 192 12.63 -14.12 1.69
C ALA A 192 13.52 -15.22 1.08
N ASN A 193 12.90 -16.29 0.59
CA ASN A 193 13.62 -17.40 -0.06
C ASN A 193 14.41 -16.94 -1.29
N ALA A 194 13.93 -15.92 -2.00
CA ALA A 194 14.59 -15.40 -3.18
C ALA A 194 15.91 -14.68 -2.87
N LEU A 195 16.06 -14.11 -1.67
CA LEU A 195 17.33 -13.54 -1.20
C LEU A 195 18.24 -14.57 -0.53
N ASN A 196 17.64 -15.48 0.22
CA ASN A 196 18.36 -16.51 0.93
C ASN A 196 17.65 -17.87 0.75
N PRO A 197 18.19 -18.74 -0.14
CA PRO A 197 17.58 -20.05 -0.44
C PRO A 197 17.49 -21.01 0.76
N TYR A 198 18.13 -20.69 1.89
CA TYR A 198 18.02 -21.46 3.12
C TYR A 198 16.81 -21.07 3.98
N LEU A 199 16.12 -19.98 3.63
CA LEU A 199 14.89 -19.56 4.27
C LEU A 199 13.67 -20.13 3.54
N ASP A 200 12.58 -20.34 4.29
CA ASP A 200 11.29 -20.66 3.70
C ASP A 200 10.72 -19.45 2.93
N SER A 201 9.89 -19.74 1.91
CA SER A 201 9.17 -18.70 1.21
C SER A 201 8.22 -17.98 2.16
N SER A 202 8.51 -16.71 2.44
CA SER A 202 7.75 -15.87 3.37
C SER A 202 7.84 -14.40 2.97
N PRO A 203 6.82 -13.58 3.33
CA PRO A 203 6.87 -12.15 3.04
C PRO A 203 7.98 -11.48 3.84
N HIS A 204 8.80 -10.72 3.16
CA HIS A 204 9.92 -9.99 3.76
C HIS A 204 10.00 -8.57 3.20
N TRP A 205 10.38 -7.62 4.03
CA TRP A 205 10.51 -6.23 3.64
C TRP A 205 11.97 -5.80 3.62
N ILE A 206 12.36 -5.09 2.56
CA ILE A 206 13.72 -4.58 2.36
C ILE A 206 13.69 -3.10 1.98
N VAL A 207 14.78 -2.36 2.22
CA VAL A 207 14.96 -0.99 1.74
C VAL A 207 15.85 -1.00 0.51
N VAL A 208 15.34 -0.46 -0.61
CA VAL A 208 16.18 -0.26 -1.80
C VAL A 208 16.79 1.14 -1.74
N LYS A 209 18.10 1.20 -1.47
CA LYS A 209 18.81 2.48 -1.33
C LYS A 209 19.34 3.04 -2.65
N GLY A 210 19.38 2.23 -3.71
CA GLY A 210 19.86 2.71 -4.98
C GLY A 210 19.90 1.66 -6.08
N TYR A 211 20.33 2.11 -7.26
CA TYR A 211 20.62 1.28 -8.42
C TYR A 211 21.61 1.96 -9.35
N ASP A 212 22.24 1.19 -10.20
CA ASP A 212 22.96 1.65 -11.39
C ASP A 212 22.64 0.77 -12.61
N LYS A 213 23.52 0.77 -13.62
CA LYS A 213 23.32 -0.03 -14.84
C LYS A 213 23.38 -1.54 -14.60
N ASP A 214 24.11 -1.98 -13.56
CA ASP A 214 24.43 -3.40 -13.32
C ASP A 214 23.55 -4.00 -12.21
N ALA A 215 23.20 -3.21 -11.16
CA ALA A 215 22.63 -3.76 -9.95
C ALA A 215 21.71 -2.81 -9.17
N PHE A 216 20.98 -3.40 -8.21
CA PHE A 216 20.32 -2.71 -7.10
C PHE A 216 21.14 -2.86 -5.81
N TYR A 217 21.14 -1.80 -5.00
CA TYR A 217 21.76 -1.75 -3.67
C TYR A 217 20.68 -1.76 -2.60
N ILE A 218 20.74 -2.73 -1.70
CA ILE A 218 19.64 -3.07 -0.79
C ILE A 218 20.17 -3.11 0.63
N ASN A 219 19.44 -2.51 1.58
CA ASN A 219 19.57 -2.81 2.98
C ASN A 219 18.52 -3.85 3.33
N ASP A 220 18.95 -5.09 3.51
CA ASP A 220 18.14 -6.17 4.00
C ASP A 220 18.28 -6.24 5.52
N PRO A 221 17.19 -6.07 6.31
CA PRO A 221 17.28 -6.10 7.76
C PRO A 221 17.65 -7.48 8.34
N TYR A 222 17.55 -8.56 7.57
CA TYR A 222 17.99 -9.88 7.99
C TYR A 222 19.52 -10.04 7.88
N SER A 223 20.18 -9.22 7.08
CA SER A 223 21.64 -9.24 6.92
C SER A 223 22.32 -8.16 7.76
N ASP A 224 23.62 -8.32 8.01
CA ASP A 224 24.41 -7.34 8.75
C ASP A 224 24.94 -6.19 7.86
N SER A 225 24.68 -6.23 6.57
CA SER A 225 25.24 -5.29 5.61
C SER A 225 24.37 -5.05 4.38
N THR A 226 24.72 -4.03 3.62
CA THR A 226 24.12 -3.80 2.31
C THR A 226 24.48 -4.95 1.37
N ILE A 227 23.47 -5.50 0.70
CA ILE A 227 23.64 -6.50 -0.36
C ILE A 227 23.45 -5.87 -1.73
N THR A 228 24.07 -6.50 -2.73
CA THR A 228 23.99 -6.09 -4.14
C THR A 228 23.35 -7.22 -4.93
N LEU A 229 22.25 -6.93 -5.65
CA LEU A 229 21.60 -7.88 -6.54
C LEU A 229 21.61 -7.34 -7.96
N ASP A 230 21.92 -8.19 -8.94
CA ASP A 230 21.68 -7.84 -10.32
C ASP A 230 20.20 -7.64 -10.62
N HIS A 231 19.89 -7.05 -11.77
CA HIS A 231 18.52 -6.67 -12.11
C HIS A 231 17.57 -7.87 -12.27
N ASP A 232 18.08 -9.01 -12.74
CA ASP A 232 17.26 -10.20 -12.97
C ASP A 232 16.99 -10.93 -11.65
N ALA A 233 17.99 -11.06 -10.79
CA ALA A 233 17.84 -11.60 -9.43
C ALA A 233 16.85 -10.75 -8.61
N PHE A 234 16.98 -9.42 -8.66
CA PHE A 234 16.06 -8.54 -7.94
C PHE A 234 14.62 -8.62 -8.49
N LYS A 235 14.47 -8.76 -9.83
CA LYS A 235 13.16 -8.93 -10.46
C LYS A 235 12.49 -10.25 -10.03
N GLN A 236 13.26 -11.32 -9.85
CA GLN A 236 12.74 -12.60 -9.38
C GLN A 236 12.32 -12.54 -7.91
N ALA A 237 13.04 -11.79 -7.09
CA ALA A 237 12.72 -11.61 -5.67
C ALA A 237 11.51 -10.72 -5.42
N LEU A 238 11.12 -9.86 -6.37
CA LEU A 238 10.12 -8.83 -6.18
C LEU A 238 8.72 -9.41 -5.96
N GLY A 239 8.11 -9.04 -4.85
CA GLY A 239 6.76 -9.46 -4.47
C GLY A 239 6.73 -10.77 -3.69
N TYR A 240 5.58 -11.09 -3.13
CA TYR A 240 5.28 -12.34 -2.44
C TYR A 240 3.85 -12.79 -2.77
N ASP A 241 3.67 -14.05 -3.16
CA ASP A 241 2.36 -14.64 -3.48
C ASP A 241 1.52 -13.77 -4.45
N ASN A 242 2.13 -13.28 -5.53
CA ASN A 242 1.56 -12.35 -6.51
C ASN A 242 1.13 -10.98 -5.94
N ASN A 243 1.53 -10.66 -4.72
CA ASN A 243 1.35 -9.34 -4.14
C ASN A 243 2.62 -8.51 -4.30
N PHE A 244 2.49 -7.37 -4.95
CA PHE A 244 3.59 -6.43 -5.18
C PHE A 244 3.27 -5.14 -4.45
N HIS A 245 4.01 -4.85 -3.39
CA HIS A 245 3.83 -3.67 -2.56
C HIS A 245 5.13 -2.89 -2.43
N ILE A 246 5.04 -1.58 -2.62
CA ILE A 246 6.15 -0.65 -2.41
C ILE A 246 5.65 0.50 -1.54
N ILE A 247 6.33 0.75 -0.44
CA ILE A 247 6.10 1.93 0.40
C ILE A 247 7.15 2.97 0.03
N LEU A 248 6.70 4.11 -0.45
CA LEU A 248 7.55 5.19 -0.97
C LEU A 248 7.59 6.34 0.02
N THR A 249 8.77 6.68 0.53
CA THR A 249 8.96 7.83 1.44
C THR A 249 9.69 8.97 0.71
N ASP A 250 9.11 10.16 0.69
CA ASP A 250 9.68 11.35 0.03
C ASP A 250 10.86 11.89 0.85
N THR A 251 12.08 11.86 0.28
CA THR A 251 13.32 12.31 0.95
C THR A 251 13.48 13.83 0.99
N ARG A 252 12.70 14.56 0.17
CA ARG A 252 12.69 16.03 0.16
C ARG A 252 11.94 16.59 1.36
N HIS A 253 11.04 15.80 1.94
CA HIS A 253 10.31 16.13 3.15
C HIS A 253 11.14 15.72 4.37
N LYS A 254 11.95 16.65 4.90
CA LYS A 254 12.69 16.41 6.14
C LYS A 254 11.78 16.67 7.34
N VAL A 255 11.76 15.72 8.26
CA VAL A 255 11.01 15.86 9.52
C VAL A 255 11.79 16.78 10.44
N THR A 256 11.28 17.99 10.66
CA THR A 256 11.87 18.93 11.62
C THR A 256 11.12 18.86 12.93
N ARG A 257 11.85 18.69 14.03
CA ARG A 257 11.27 18.75 15.39
C ARG A 257 10.70 20.15 15.61
N LYS A 258 9.37 20.30 15.79
CA LYS A 258 8.83 21.53 16.35
C LYS A 258 9.47 21.71 17.72
N LYS A 259 10.31 22.74 17.89
CA LYS A 259 10.75 23.14 19.23
C LYS A 259 9.49 23.44 20.04
N ARG A 260 9.23 22.64 21.07
CA ARG A 260 8.22 22.94 22.10
C ARG A 260 8.78 23.98 23.03
#